data_5fbfea1d89c02412e82cfa929e3ccafd
#
_entry.id   5fbfea1d89c02412e82cfa929e3ccafd
#
_cell.length_a   1.000
_cell.length_b   1.000
_cell.length_c   1.000
_cell.angle_alpha   90.00
_cell.angle_beta   90.00
_cell.angle_gamma   90.00
#
_symmetry.space_group_name_H-M   'P 1'
#
loop_
_entity.id
_entity.type
_entity.pdbx_description
1 polymer ?
#
loop_
_entity_poly.entity_id
_entity_poly.type
_entity_poly.pdbx_seq_one_letter_code
_entity_poly.pdbx_strand_id
1 'polypeptide(L)'
;MLSYLKAENLKCRRTFAKKLVFIVPLITVVLSGISGMYLVQNGYNWWYTILFPGFITLVTTLVNQIEDRKLRYRSVLPLSVSLQKIWVSKVLLIALYTSATSMLHLAGIGLGKLLINPTSTATVGQMAGATLILIIASLWQIPFCLFLSKKFGLIAAILINLGAGIVLGILAATESFWWICPYSWTTRLMCPALGIRPNGTMAPQGDALLNPGVIPVGIILSFALFLALLAVTAKWFQRQEVM
;
A
#
# COMPACT_ATOMS: atom_id res chain seq x y z
N MET A 1 -2.08 22.09 -9.59
CA MET A 1 -1.82 20.74 -9.08
C MET A 1 -1.58 19.72 -10.19
N LEU A 2 -2.40 19.68 -11.22
CA LEU A 2 -2.23 18.74 -12.35
C LEU A 2 -0.88 18.85 -13.06
N SER A 3 -0.32 20.05 -13.24
CA SER A 3 1.01 20.28 -13.85
C SER A 3 2.14 19.62 -13.03
N TYR A 4 2.08 19.74 -11.71
CA TYR A 4 3.03 19.07 -10.81
C TYR A 4 2.93 17.54 -10.91
N LEU A 5 1.71 17.00 -10.90
CA LEU A 5 1.48 15.57 -11.04
C LEU A 5 1.99 15.02 -12.38
N LYS A 6 1.74 15.74 -13.49
CA LYS A 6 2.27 15.40 -14.82
C LYS A 6 3.80 15.41 -14.83
N ALA A 7 4.43 16.42 -14.21
CA ALA A 7 5.89 16.51 -14.11
C ALA A 7 6.48 15.31 -13.33
N GLU A 8 5.90 14.97 -12.16
CA GLU A 8 6.32 13.81 -11.38
C GLU A 8 6.16 12.50 -12.16
N ASN A 9 5.05 12.31 -12.87
CA ASN A 9 4.83 11.12 -13.70
C ASN A 9 5.83 11.02 -14.87
N LEU A 10 6.21 12.15 -15.48
CA LEU A 10 7.23 12.18 -16.53
C LEU A 10 8.60 11.75 -16.00
N LYS A 11 8.99 12.20 -14.79
CA LYS A 11 10.25 11.76 -14.14
C LYS A 11 10.27 10.24 -13.93
N CYS A 12 9.13 9.63 -13.66
CA CYS A 12 9.00 8.21 -13.41
C CYS A 12 8.85 7.35 -14.68
N ARG A 13 8.65 7.95 -15.86
CA ARG A 13 8.24 7.24 -17.10
C ARG A 13 9.14 6.08 -17.49
N ARG A 14 10.47 6.18 -17.29
CA ARG A 14 11.46 5.15 -17.67
C ARG A 14 12.20 4.57 -16.47
N THR A 15 11.60 4.65 -15.26
CA THR A 15 12.22 4.18 -14.03
C THR A 15 11.71 2.80 -13.63
N PHE A 16 12.46 2.14 -12.76
CA PHE A 16 12.06 0.86 -12.18
C PHE A 16 10.79 0.99 -11.33
N ALA A 17 10.56 2.15 -10.69
CA ALA A 17 9.34 2.42 -9.93
C ALA A 17 8.05 2.15 -10.74
N LYS A 18 8.03 2.59 -12.02
CA LYS A 18 6.88 2.34 -12.89
C LYS A 18 6.74 0.88 -13.31
N LYS A 19 7.85 0.16 -13.47
CA LYS A 19 7.83 -1.27 -13.81
C LYS A 19 7.25 -2.11 -12.67
N LEU A 20 7.52 -1.73 -11.42
CA LEU A 20 7.00 -2.43 -10.24
C LEU A 20 5.46 -2.47 -10.20
N VAL A 21 4.77 -1.49 -10.78
CA VAL A 21 3.29 -1.48 -10.88
C VAL A 21 2.76 -2.75 -11.55
N PHE A 22 3.50 -3.31 -12.50
CA PHE A 22 3.12 -4.53 -13.22
C PHE A 22 3.80 -5.78 -12.66
N ILE A 23 5.07 -5.66 -12.26
CA ILE A 23 5.87 -6.81 -11.81
C ILE A 23 5.33 -7.40 -10.51
N VAL A 24 5.00 -6.54 -9.52
CA VAL A 24 4.61 -7.03 -8.19
C VAL A 24 3.26 -7.77 -8.21
N PRO A 25 2.18 -7.24 -8.82
CA PRO A 25 0.95 -8.01 -8.92
C PRO A 25 1.10 -9.27 -9.75
N LEU A 26 1.92 -9.25 -10.82
CA LEU A 26 2.19 -10.45 -11.63
C LEU A 26 2.86 -11.55 -10.79
N ILE A 27 3.90 -11.19 -10.01
CA ILE A 27 4.56 -12.13 -9.10
C ILE A 27 3.54 -12.73 -8.12
N THR A 28 2.67 -11.90 -7.53
CA THR A 28 1.65 -12.38 -6.59
C THR A 28 0.69 -13.35 -7.25
N VAL A 29 0.20 -13.03 -8.45
CA VAL A 29 -0.73 -13.89 -9.19
C VAL A 29 -0.07 -15.24 -9.55
N VAL A 30 1.18 -15.22 -10.01
CA VAL A 30 1.92 -16.45 -10.35
C VAL A 30 2.13 -17.32 -9.11
N LEU A 31 2.62 -16.74 -8.02
CA LEU A 31 2.83 -17.46 -6.75
C LEU A 31 1.50 -18.04 -6.22
N SER A 32 0.43 -17.26 -6.28
CA SER A 32 -0.89 -17.72 -5.84
C SER A 32 -1.45 -18.82 -6.75
N GLY A 33 -1.15 -18.76 -8.05
CA GLY A 33 -1.52 -19.80 -9.03
C GLY A 33 -0.92 -21.16 -8.70
N ILE A 34 0.33 -21.18 -8.20
CA ILE A 34 0.99 -22.42 -7.73
C ILE A 34 0.25 -23.03 -6.53
N SER A 35 -0.45 -22.21 -5.74
CA SER A 35 -1.27 -22.69 -4.60
C SER A 35 -2.57 -23.41 -5.03
N GLY A 36 -2.89 -23.48 -6.32
CA GLY A 36 -4.04 -24.18 -6.86
C GLY A 36 -5.35 -23.72 -6.23
N MET A 37 -6.06 -24.64 -5.55
CA MET A 37 -7.37 -24.35 -4.93
C MET A 37 -7.33 -23.21 -3.87
N TYR A 38 -6.19 -22.83 -3.34
CA TYR A 38 -6.02 -21.73 -2.37
C TYR A 38 -5.64 -20.39 -3.03
N LEU A 39 -5.73 -20.28 -4.36
CA LEU A 39 -5.34 -19.10 -5.14
C LEU A 39 -5.87 -17.78 -4.57
N VAL A 40 -7.16 -17.65 -4.31
CA VAL A 40 -7.77 -16.40 -3.82
C VAL A 40 -7.29 -16.10 -2.40
N GLN A 41 -7.32 -17.09 -1.53
CA GLN A 41 -6.91 -16.96 -0.12
C GLN A 41 -5.45 -16.52 0.00
N ASN A 42 -4.53 -17.27 -0.63
CA ASN A 42 -3.10 -16.97 -0.57
C ASN A 42 -2.75 -15.70 -1.34
N GLY A 43 -3.42 -15.45 -2.49
CA GLY A 43 -3.24 -14.26 -3.28
C GLY A 43 -3.51 -12.98 -2.50
N TYR A 44 -4.61 -12.92 -1.77
CA TYR A 44 -4.91 -11.78 -0.93
C TYR A 44 -4.07 -11.74 0.33
N ASN A 45 -3.84 -12.88 1.01
CA ASN A 45 -3.04 -12.90 2.22
C ASN A 45 -1.61 -12.43 1.98
N TRP A 46 -0.90 -12.98 0.99
CA TRP A 46 0.46 -12.54 0.65
C TRP A 46 0.50 -11.11 0.13
N TRP A 47 -0.58 -10.69 -0.57
CA TRP A 47 -0.70 -9.33 -1.05
C TRP A 47 -0.68 -8.33 0.10
N TYR A 48 -1.64 -8.39 1.02
CA TYR A 48 -1.76 -7.38 2.06
C TYR A 48 -0.74 -7.50 3.19
N THR A 49 -0.14 -8.68 3.41
CA THR A 49 0.86 -8.87 4.49
C THR A 49 2.28 -8.51 4.07
N ILE A 50 2.68 -8.80 2.82
CA ILE A 50 4.09 -8.68 2.40
C ILE A 50 4.24 -7.85 1.14
N LEU A 51 3.58 -8.25 0.04
CA LEU A 51 3.91 -7.73 -1.29
C LEU A 51 3.41 -6.30 -1.49
N PHE A 52 2.27 -5.96 -0.98
CA PHE A 52 1.69 -4.61 -1.11
C PHE A 52 2.39 -3.56 -0.23
N PRO A 53 2.63 -3.78 1.08
CA PRO A 53 3.47 -2.90 1.88
C PRO A 53 4.89 -2.77 1.32
N GLY A 54 5.46 -3.89 0.84
CA GLY A 54 6.76 -3.91 0.16
C GLY A 54 6.77 -3.06 -1.12
N PHE A 55 5.74 -3.19 -1.96
CA PHE A 55 5.54 -2.36 -3.15
C PHE A 55 5.47 -0.87 -2.79
N ILE A 56 4.63 -0.49 -1.82
CA ILE A 56 4.48 0.91 -1.38
C ILE A 56 5.84 1.45 -0.93
N THR A 57 6.58 0.71 -0.12
CA THR A 57 7.90 1.13 0.37
C THR A 57 8.90 1.31 -0.75
N LEU A 58 9.00 0.34 -1.66
CA LEU A 58 9.94 0.39 -2.78
C LEU A 58 9.62 1.51 -3.76
N VAL A 59 8.37 1.63 -4.19
CA VAL A 59 7.95 2.67 -5.14
C VAL A 59 8.17 4.06 -4.55
N THR A 60 7.79 4.25 -3.28
CA THR A 60 7.95 5.52 -2.57
C THR A 60 9.41 5.94 -2.51
N THR A 61 10.27 5.00 -2.15
CA THR A 61 11.72 5.26 -2.07
C THR A 61 12.33 5.52 -3.44
N LEU A 62 11.97 4.75 -4.45
CA LEU A 62 12.49 4.95 -5.81
C LEU A 62 12.06 6.28 -6.40
N VAL A 63 10.81 6.69 -6.19
CA VAL A 63 10.31 8.02 -6.61
C VAL A 63 11.07 9.13 -5.90
N ASN A 64 11.36 8.98 -4.60
CA ASN A 64 12.16 9.95 -3.87
C ASN A 64 13.61 10.02 -4.37
N GLN A 65 14.23 8.88 -4.64
CA GLN A 65 15.63 8.79 -5.08
C GLN A 65 15.90 9.43 -6.45
N ILE A 66 14.90 9.61 -7.30
CA ILE A 66 15.08 10.29 -8.60
C ILE A 66 15.64 11.69 -8.39
N GLU A 67 15.17 12.41 -7.37
CA GLU A 67 15.61 13.77 -7.09
C GLU A 67 16.75 13.80 -6.05
N ASP A 68 16.72 12.91 -5.06
CA ASP A 68 17.68 12.89 -3.97
C ASP A 68 19.08 12.44 -4.42
N ARG A 69 19.18 11.27 -5.07
CA ARG A 69 20.47 10.70 -5.47
C ARG A 69 21.07 11.36 -6.71
N LYS A 70 20.25 11.64 -7.72
CA LYS A 70 20.76 12.17 -9.00
C LYS A 70 21.04 13.66 -8.96
N LEU A 71 20.19 14.44 -8.29
CA LEU A 71 20.17 15.88 -8.39
C LEU A 71 20.35 16.57 -7.03
N ARG A 72 20.36 15.83 -5.89
CA ARG A 72 20.37 16.35 -4.52
C ARG A 72 19.40 17.53 -4.34
N TYR A 73 18.21 17.42 -4.97
CA TYR A 73 17.19 18.48 -5.06
C TYR A 73 17.66 19.82 -5.65
N ARG A 74 18.91 19.91 -6.17
CA ARG A 74 19.46 21.15 -6.77
C ARG A 74 18.65 21.66 -7.95
N SER A 75 17.94 20.79 -8.65
CA SER A 75 17.06 21.17 -9.77
C SER A 75 15.68 21.65 -9.33
N VAL A 76 15.30 21.47 -8.08
CA VAL A 76 13.96 21.75 -7.57
C VAL A 76 13.97 22.92 -6.59
N LEU A 77 14.93 22.93 -5.67
CA LEU A 77 15.01 23.93 -4.60
C LEU A 77 15.26 25.37 -5.09
N PRO A 78 16.08 25.61 -6.16
CA PRO A 78 16.28 26.96 -6.69
C PRO A 78 15.09 27.49 -7.51
N LEU A 79 14.14 26.61 -7.89
CA LEU A 79 12.99 27.06 -8.67
C LEU A 79 11.96 27.75 -7.76
N SER A 80 11.29 28.77 -8.29
CA SER A 80 10.17 29.47 -7.62
C SER A 80 8.90 28.62 -7.59
N VAL A 81 9.05 27.35 -7.11
CA VAL A 81 7.96 26.37 -7.05
C VAL A 81 7.65 26.00 -5.60
N SER A 82 6.39 25.71 -5.33
CA SER A 82 5.96 25.30 -4.00
C SER A 82 6.45 23.86 -3.68
N LEU A 83 7.38 23.71 -2.76
CA LEU A 83 7.89 22.42 -2.28
C LEU A 83 6.74 21.55 -1.71
N GLN A 84 5.80 22.18 -1.01
CA GLN A 84 4.61 21.50 -0.50
C GLN A 84 3.78 20.86 -1.64
N LYS A 85 3.56 21.60 -2.76
CA LYS A 85 2.84 21.05 -3.92
C LYS A 85 3.60 19.91 -4.59
N ILE A 86 4.94 19.97 -4.61
CA ILE A 86 5.78 18.87 -5.11
C ILE A 86 5.61 17.63 -4.23
N TRP A 87 5.68 17.77 -2.90
CA TRP A 87 5.49 16.66 -1.98
C TRP A 87 4.12 16.00 -2.13
N VAL A 88 3.05 16.81 -2.13
CA VAL A 88 1.69 16.32 -2.32
C VAL A 88 1.53 15.64 -3.68
N SER A 89 2.12 16.17 -4.76
CA SER A 89 2.03 15.53 -6.09
C SER A 89 2.78 14.20 -6.16
N LYS A 90 3.90 14.03 -5.42
CA LYS A 90 4.56 12.71 -5.27
C LYS A 90 3.64 11.72 -4.57
N VAL A 91 3.03 12.13 -3.44
CA VAL A 91 2.10 11.26 -2.70
C VAL A 91 0.91 10.86 -3.59
N LEU A 92 0.31 11.80 -4.33
CA LEU A 92 -0.78 11.50 -5.25
C LEU A 92 -0.35 10.57 -6.40
N LEU A 93 0.83 10.77 -6.98
CA LEU A 93 1.35 9.87 -8.01
C LEU A 93 1.53 8.44 -7.49
N ILE A 94 2.10 8.30 -6.29
CA ILE A 94 2.31 7.00 -5.67
C ILE A 94 0.95 6.36 -5.33
N ALA A 95 -0.03 7.13 -4.85
CA ALA A 95 -1.39 6.65 -4.62
C ALA A 95 -2.04 6.12 -5.91
N LEU A 96 -1.85 6.80 -7.05
CA LEU A 96 -2.30 6.31 -8.35
C LEU A 96 -1.61 4.99 -8.75
N TYR A 97 -0.30 4.87 -8.53
CA TYR A 97 0.44 3.61 -8.79
C TYR A 97 -0.04 2.49 -7.86
N THR A 98 -0.27 2.80 -6.59
CA THR A 98 -0.83 1.88 -5.58
C THR A 98 -2.22 1.37 -5.98
N SER A 99 -3.08 2.25 -6.46
CA SER A 99 -4.40 1.87 -6.95
C SER A 99 -4.29 1.02 -8.22
N ALA A 100 -3.47 1.43 -9.19
CA ALA A 100 -3.29 0.69 -10.44
C ALA A 100 -2.75 -0.73 -10.21
N THR A 101 -1.75 -0.90 -9.34
CA THR A 101 -1.17 -2.21 -9.02
C THR A 101 -2.19 -3.12 -8.31
N SER A 102 -3.03 -2.55 -7.41
CA SER A 102 -4.09 -3.31 -6.74
C SER A 102 -5.20 -3.74 -7.69
N MET A 103 -5.55 -2.90 -8.69
CA MET A 103 -6.51 -3.29 -9.72
C MET A 103 -5.95 -4.38 -10.64
N LEU A 104 -4.66 -4.34 -10.98
CA LEU A 104 -4.00 -5.42 -11.72
C LEU A 104 -3.96 -6.72 -10.92
N HIS A 105 -3.71 -6.65 -9.61
CA HIS A 105 -3.79 -7.81 -8.72
C HIS A 105 -5.20 -8.39 -8.70
N LEU A 106 -6.23 -7.56 -8.50
CA LEU A 106 -7.64 -7.99 -8.55
C LEU A 106 -7.98 -8.68 -9.87
N ALA A 107 -7.58 -8.07 -11.00
CA ALA A 107 -7.83 -8.65 -12.32
C ALA A 107 -7.13 -10.01 -12.49
N GLY A 108 -5.87 -10.11 -12.06
CA GLY A 108 -5.10 -11.36 -12.14
C GLY A 108 -5.67 -12.47 -11.27
N ILE A 109 -6.02 -12.19 -10.00
CA ILE A 109 -6.64 -13.18 -9.11
C ILE A 109 -8.06 -13.53 -9.59
N GLY A 110 -8.82 -12.55 -10.11
CA GLY A 110 -10.14 -12.78 -10.68
C GLY A 110 -10.11 -13.71 -11.90
N LEU A 111 -9.17 -13.50 -12.83
CA LEU A 111 -8.94 -14.39 -13.96
C LEU A 111 -8.50 -15.78 -13.49
N GLY A 112 -7.56 -15.86 -12.57
CA GLY A 112 -7.10 -17.12 -11.97
C GLY A 112 -8.25 -17.90 -11.33
N LYS A 113 -9.18 -17.20 -10.65
CA LYS A 113 -10.38 -17.82 -10.07
C LYS A 113 -11.28 -18.48 -11.12
N LEU A 114 -11.43 -17.87 -12.30
CA LEU A 114 -12.24 -18.44 -13.39
C LEU A 114 -11.57 -19.69 -14.00
N LEU A 115 -10.24 -19.76 -13.99
CA LEU A 115 -9.50 -20.86 -14.61
C LEU A 115 -9.29 -22.05 -13.67
N ILE A 116 -9.05 -21.80 -12.38
CA ILE A 116 -8.62 -22.84 -11.42
C ILE A 116 -9.78 -23.36 -10.57
N ASN A 117 -10.92 -22.65 -10.53
CA ASN A 117 -12.08 -22.98 -9.69
C ASN A 117 -11.68 -23.23 -8.21
N PRO A 118 -11.15 -22.23 -7.51
CA PRO A 118 -10.60 -22.37 -6.16
C PRO A 118 -11.71 -22.63 -5.11
N THR A 119 -11.32 -23.14 -3.94
CA THR A 119 -12.23 -23.40 -2.81
C THR A 119 -12.86 -22.15 -2.22
N SER A 120 -12.29 -20.98 -2.48
CA SER A 120 -12.84 -19.71 -1.97
C SER A 120 -14.20 -19.39 -2.57
N THR A 121 -15.18 -19.16 -1.70
CA THR A 121 -16.54 -18.74 -2.06
C THR A 121 -16.65 -17.25 -2.34
N ALA A 122 -15.57 -16.47 -2.11
CA ALA A 122 -15.56 -15.02 -2.31
C ALA A 122 -15.95 -14.67 -3.76
N THR A 123 -17.00 -13.86 -3.92
CA THR A 123 -17.43 -13.36 -5.23
C THR A 123 -16.45 -12.30 -5.76
N VAL A 124 -16.49 -12.05 -7.08
CA VAL A 124 -15.67 -10.97 -7.68
C VAL A 124 -16.03 -9.61 -7.08
N GLY A 125 -17.31 -9.37 -6.74
CA GLY A 125 -17.75 -8.16 -6.05
C GLY A 125 -17.12 -8.00 -4.66
N GLN A 126 -17.06 -9.07 -3.87
CA GLN A 126 -16.37 -9.07 -2.56
C GLN A 126 -14.86 -8.82 -2.71
N MET A 127 -14.22 -9.43 -3.70
CA MET A 127 -12.83 -9.21 -4.01
C MET A 127 -12.56 -7.74 -4.42
N ALA A 128 -13.45 -7.15 -5.23
CA ALA A 128 -13.36 -5.73 -5.60
C ALA A 128 -13.53 -4.82 -4.37
N GLY A 129 -14.52 -5.08 -3.52
CA GLY A 129 -14.72 -4.36 -2.27
C GLY A 129 -13.52 -4.46 -1.34
N ALA A 130 -12.97 -5.67 -1.16
CA ALA A 130 -11.76 -5.91 -0.37
C ALA A 130 -10.55 -5.13 -0.93
N THR A 131 -10.38 -5.11 -2.26
CA THR A 131 -9.30 -4.34 -2.91
C THR A 131 -9.43 -2.85 -2.65
N LEU A 132 -10.64 -2.28 -2.70
CA LEU A 132 -10.87 -0.86 -2.38
C LEU A 132 -10.56 -0.57 -0.90
N ILE A 133 -11.00 -1.43 0.01
CA ILE A 133 -10.67 -1.33 1.43
C ILE A 133 -9.16 -1.36 1.64
N LEU A 134 -8.43 -2.27 1.00
CA LEU A 134 -6.97 -2.37 1.09
C LEU A 134 -6.28 -1.11 0.59
N ILE A 135 -6.71 -0.56 -0.56
CA ILE A 135 -6.16 0.69 -1.09
C ILE A 135 -6.29 1.79 -0.03
N ILE A 136 -7.49 2.02 0.50
CA ILE A 136 -7.74 3.10 1.46
C ILE A 136 -6.97 2.86 2.76
N ALA A 137 -7.01 1.63 3.29
CA ALA A 137 -6.35 1.26 4.53
C ALA A 137 -4.81 1.37 4.47
N SER A 138 -4.23 1.40 3.26
CA SER A 138 -2.77 1.49 3.07
C SER A 138 -2.27 2.88 2.68
N LEU A 139 -3.14 3.85 2.35
CA LEU A 139 -2.73 5.18 1.88
C LEU A 139 -1.79 5.91 2.86
N TRP A 140 -1.97 5.74 4.17
CA TRP A 140 -1.14 6.37 5.20
C TRP A 140 0.34 5.97 5.11
N GLN A 141 0.63 4.76 4.58
CA GLN A 141 2.00 4.29 4.39
C GLN A 141 2.77 5.14 3.37
N ILE A 142 2.09 5.77 2.41
CA ILE A 142 2.74 6.55 1.34
C ILE A 142 3.49 7.77 1.90
N PRO A 143 2.85 8.75 2.57
CA PRO A 143 3.56 9.88 3.15
C PRO A 143 4.55 9.45 4.25
N PHE A 144 4.25 8.39 4.99
CA PHE A 144 5.14 7.82 5.99
C PHE A 144 6.42 7.26 5.38
N CYS A 145 6.33 6.38 4.38
CA CYS A 145 7.48 5.82 3.68
C CYS A 145 8.27 6.88 2.91
N LEU A 146 7.60 7.88 2.34
CA LEU A 146 8.25 8.99 1.65
C LEU A 146 9.12 9.80 2.63
N PHE A 147 8.61 10.07 3.84
CA PHE A 147 9.36 10.71 4.91
C PHE A 147 10.53 9.84 5.39
N LEU A 148 10.30 8.55 5.68
CA LEU A 148 11.34 7.63 6.11
C LEU A 148 12.46 7.52 5.09
N SER A 149 12.10 7.34 3.82
CA SER A 149 13.09 7.20 2.74
C SER A 149 13.92 8.45 2.52
N LYS A 150 13.34 9.64 2.70
CA LYS A 150 14.04 10.92 2.60
C LYS A 150 14.99 11.14 3.77
N LYS A 151 14.56 10.80 4.99
CA LYS A 151 15.33 11.07 6.21
C LYS A 151 16.35 9.99 6.53
N PHE A 152 16.02 8.73 6.34
CA PHE A 152 16.79 7.56 6.79
C PHE A 152 17.21 6.61 5.65
N GLY A 153 16.72 6.83 4.43
CA GLY A 153 17.05 6.01 3.27
C GLY A 153 16.19 4.74 3.09
N LEU A 154 16.53 3.96 2.05
CA LEU A 154 15.76 2.78 1.63
C LEU A 154 15.70 1.69 2.70
N ILE A 155 16.85 1.36 3.29
CA ILE A 155 16.94 0.22 4.23
C ILE A 155 16.06 0.46 5.45
N ALA A 156 16.14 1.67 6.03
CA ALA A 156 15.30 2.03 7.17
C ALA A 156 13.80 2.01 6.82
N ALA A 157 13.42 2.52 5.64
CA ALA A 157 12.04 2.47 5.19
C ALA A 157 11.52 1.04 5.05
N ILE A 158 12.33 0.11 4.50
CA ILE A 158 11.97 -1.32 4.39
C ILE A 158 11.83 -1.96 5.78
N LEU A 159 12.84 -1.81 6.63
CA LEU A 159 12.84 -2.44 7.96
C LEU A 159 11.66 -1.95 8.81
N ILE A 160 11.38 -0.65 8.79
CA ILE A 160 10.30 -0.07 9.60
C ILE A 160 8.93 -0.41 8.99
N ASN A 161 8.70 -0.11 7.71
CA ASN A 161 7.35 -0.29 7.15
C ASN A 161 7.01 -1.76 6.88
N LEU A 162 7.89 -2.50 6.21
CA LEU A 162 7.63 -3.91 5.89
C LEU A 162 7.84 -4.80 7.12
N GLY A 163 8.94 -4.60 7.87
CA GLY A 163 9.23 -5.41 9.07
C GLY A 163 8.17 -5.23 10.16
N ALA A 164 7.85 -3.98 10.53
CA ALA A 164 6.78 -3.72 11.48
C ALA A 164 5.41 -4.17 10.93
N GLY A 165 5.18 -3.99 9.62
CA GLY A 165 3.94 -4.41 8.95
C GLY A 165 3.68 -5.91 9.07
N ILE A 166 4.69 -6.75 8.85
CA ILE A 166 4.54 -8.20 8.97
C ILE A 166 4.27 -8.60 10.44
N VAL A 167 5.07 -8.10 11.36
CA VAL A 167 4.98 -8.51 12.77
C VAL A 167 3.71 -7.95 13.43
N LEU A 168 3.56 -6.62 13.43
CA LEU A 168 2.45 -5.94 14.10
C LEU A 168 1.12 -6.15 13.36
N GLY A 169 1.18 -6.27 12.03
CA GLY A 169 0.00 -6.51 11.19
C GLY A 169 -0.70 -7.82 11.51
N ILE A 170 0.06 -8.87 11.85
CA ILE A 170 -0.50 -10.18 12.20
C ILE A 170 -0.88 -10.22 13.68
N LEU A 171 0.04 -9.82 14.57
CA LEU A 171 -0.15 -9.94 16.02
C LEU A 171 -1.27 -9.05 16.54
N ALA A 172 -1.30 -7.77 16.14
CA ALA A 172 -2.30 -6.84 16.65
C ALA A 172 -3.69 -7.01 16.02
N ALA A 173 -3.80 -7.66 14.84
CA ALA A 173 -5.09 -7.77 14.15
C ALA A 173 -6.13 -8.60 14.89
N THR A 174 -5.73 -9.53 15.76
CA THR A 174 -6.61 -10.37 16.56
C THR A 174 -6.96 -9.75 17.90
N GLU A 175 -6.22 -8.74 18.33
CA GLU A 175 -6.35 -8.13 19.65
C GLU A 175 -7.47 -7.08 19.71
N SER A 176 -8.00 -6.81 20.90
CA SER A 176 -9.03 -5.80 21.12
C SER A 176 -8.56 -4.38 20.80
N PHE A 177 -7.27 -4.12 20.87
CA PHE A 177 -6.63 -2.84 20.58
C PHE A 177 -6.15 -2.67 19.13
N TRP A 178 -6.58 -3.53 18.19
CA TRP A 178 -6.20 -3.47 16.77
C TRP A 178 -6.31 -2.06 16.15
N TRP A 179 -7.29 -1.30 16.60
CA TRP A 179 -7.59 0.04 16.09
C TRP A 179 -6.48 1.08 16.39
N ILE A 180 -5.63 0.84 17.40
CA ILE A 180 -4.48 1.70 17.74
C ILE A 180 -3.29 1.41 16.84
N CYS A 181 -3.18 0.20 16.28
CA CYS A 181 -2.04 -0.22 15.47
C CYS A 181 -2.34 -0.08 13.96
N PRO A 182 -1.80 0.95 13.27
CA PRO A 182 -2.09 1.16 11.84
C PRO A 182 -1.71 -0.02 10.96
N TYR A 183 -0.68 -0.77 11.31
CA TYR A 183 -0.24 -1.93 10.54
C TYR A 183 -1.24 -3.09 10.56
N SER A 184 -2.04 -3.22 11.61
CA SER A 184 -3.06 -4.27 11.71
C SER A 184 -4.32 -3.99 10.90
N TRP A 185 -4.56 -2.75 10.46
CA TRP A 185 -5.81 -2.37 9.83
C TRP A 185 -6.07 -3.15 8.54
N THR A 186 -5.09 -3.26 7.65
CA THR A 186 -5.24 -4.04 6.42
C THR A 186 -5.61 -5.49 6.70
N THR A 187 -4.86 -6.14 7.59
CA THR A 187 -5.09 -7.55 7.97
C THR A 187 -6.43 -7.75 8.67
N ARG A 188 -6.76 -6.86 9.63
CA ARG A 188 -8.01 -6.94 10.39
C ARG A 188 -9.26 -6.75 9.52
N LEU A 189 -9.19 -5.80 8.55
CA LEU A 189 -10.33 -5.52 7.66
C LEU A 189 -10.56 -6.62 6.62
N MET A 190 -9.51 -7.39 6.28
CA MET A 190 -9.66 -8.52 5.35
C MET A 190 -10.37 -9.72 5.98
N CYS A 191 -10.43 -9.82 7.32
CA CYS A 191 -11.19 -10.87 7.98
C CYS A 191 -12.68 -10.83 7.60
N PRO A 192 -13.43 -9.74 7.84
CA PRO A 192 -14.83 -9.67 7.42
C PRO A 192 -15.02 -9.50 5.91
N ALA A 193 -14.05 -8.91 5.19
CA ALA A 193 -14.18 -8.67 3.76
C ALA A 193 -14.08 -9.95 2.91
N LEU A 194 -13.18 -10.86 3.27
CA LEU A 194 -12.86 -12.08 2.51
C LEU A 194 -12.93 -13.37 3.33
N GLY A 195 -13.17 -13.29 4.64
CA GLY A 195 -13.14 -14.46 5.51
C GLY A 195 -11.74 -15.01 5.76
N ILE A 196 -10.67 -14.21 5.56
CA ILE A 196 -9.29 -14.64 5.71
C ILE A 196 -8.76 -14.15 7.06
N ARG A 197 -8.36 -15.08 7.93
CA ARG A 197 -7.71 -14.79 9.21
C ARG A 197 -6.30 -14.18 9.03
N PRO A 198 -5.75 -13.49 10.03
CA PRO A 198 -4.40 -12.90 9.96
C PRO A 198 -3.28 -13.90 9.65
N ASN A 199 -3.45 -15.16 10.03
CA ASN A 199 -2.53 -16.26 9.72
C ASN A 199 -2.71 -16.85 8.31
N GLY A 200 -3.60 -16.29 7.50
CA GLY A 200 -3.87 -16.74 6.13
C GLY A 200 -4.86 -17.89 6.01
N THR A 201 -5.41 -18.43 7.09
CA THR A 201 -6.44 -19.49 7.03
C THR A 201 -7.83 -18.90 6.85
N MET A 202 -8.77 -19.70 6.33
CA MET A 202 -10.18 -19.29 6.27
C MET A 202 -10.80 -19.28 7.67
N ALA A 203 -11.56 -18.24 7.97
CA ALA A 203 -12.28 -18.13 9.23
C ALA A 203 -13.50 -19.07 9.23
N PRO A 204 -13.72 -19.85 10.31
CA PRO A 204 -14.94 -20.63 10.47
C PRO A 204 -16.17 -19.72 10.63
N GLN A 205 -17.36 -20.27 10.35
CA GLN A 205 -18.61 -19.54 10.57
C GLN A 205 -18.74 -19.17 12.06
N GLY A 206 -19.15 -17.93 12.35
CA GLY A 206 -19.30 -17.44 13.71
C GLY A 206 -18.00 -16.92 14.35
N ASP A 207 -16.88 -16.86 13.62
CA ASP A 207 -15.66 -16.26 14.12
C ASP A 207 -15.86 -14.76 14.45
N ALA A 208 -15.47 -14.34 15.65
CA ALA A 208 -15.58 -12.94 16.08
C ALA A 208 -14.83 -11.96 15.18
N LEU A 209 -13.81 -12.44 14.45
CA LEU A 209 -13.06 -11.63 13.47
C LEU A 209 -13.90 -11.28 12.22
N LEU A 210 -15.01 -11.96 11.96
CA LEU A 210 -15.88 -11.72 10.81
C LEU A 210 -16.84 -10.53 11.00
N ASN A 211 -16.80 -9.83 12.14
CA ASN A 211 -17.65 -8.67 12.39
C ASN A 211 -17.41 -7.55 11.36
N PRO A 212 -18.38 -7.23 10.47
CA PRO A 212 -18.21 -6.19 9.45
C PRO A 212 -18.19 -4.77 10.01
N GLY A 213 -18.64 -4.56 11.25
CA GLY A 213 -18.65 -3.26 11.92
C GLY A 213 -17.26 -2.65 12.11
N VAL A 214 -16.19 -3.45 11.98
CA VAL A 214 -14.81 -2.93 12.03
C VAL A 214 -14.40 -2.21 10.76
N ILE A 215 -15.05 -2.48 9.59
CA ILE A 215 -14.67 -1.92 8.29
C ILE A 215 -14.77 -0.38 8.29
N PRO A 216 -15.91 0.25 8.61
CA PRO A 216 -15.99 1.71 8.62
C PRO A 216 -15.01 2.36 9.60
N VAL A 217 -14.80 1.75 10.76
CA VAL A 217 -13.83 2.24 11.76
C VAL A 217 -12.42 2.25 11.19
N GLY A 218 -11.97 1.13 10.63
CA GLY A 218 -10.63 1.04 10.04
C GLY A 218 -10.42 1.97 8.85
N ILE A 219 -11.43 2.17 8.00
CA ILE A 219 -11.38 3.11 6.87
C ILE A 219 -11.22 4.56 7.37
N ILE A 220 -12.04 4.97 8.36
CA ILE A 220 -11.99 6.32 8.94
C ILE A 220 -10.62 6.58 9.58
N LEU A 221 -10.12 5.65 10.40
CA LEU A 221 -8.81 5.77 11.04
C LEU A 221 -7.68 5.85 10.02
N SER A 222 -7.71 5.00 9.00
CA SER A 222 -6.68 4.97 7.94
C SER A 222 -6.65 6.27 7.14
N PHE A 223 -7.82 6.78 6.78
CA PHE A 223 -7.93 8.03 6.02
C PHE A 223 -7.54 9.25 6.87
N ALA A 224 -7.95 9.30 8.12
CA ALA A 224 -7.54 10.34 9.07
C ALA A 224 -6.03 10.36 9.27
N LEU A 225 -5.40 9.20 9.47
CA LEU A 225 -3.94 9.09 9.61
C LEU A 225 -3.24 9.50 8.30
N PHE A 226 -3.77 9.11 7.14
CA PHE A 226 -3.23 9.54 5.84
C PHE A 226 -3.20 11.06 5.72
N LEU A 227 -4.31 11.74 6.02
CA LEU A 227 -4.40 13.21 5.94
C LEU A 227 -3.46 13.88 6.94
N ALA A 228 -3.39 13.38 8.17
CA ALA A 228 -2.48 13.89 9.21
C ALA A 228 -1.01 13.77 8.78
N LEU A 229 -0.58 12.59 8.32
CA LEU A 229 0.78 12.35 7.86
C LEU A 229 1.10 13.16 6.61
N LEU A 230 0.16 13.29 5.66
CA LEU A 230 0.34 14.11 4.47
C LEU A 230 0.57 15.58 4.87
N ALA A 231 -0.25 16.13 5.76
CA ALA A 231 -0.11 17.52 6.22
C ALA A 231 1.21 17.76 6.94
N VAL A 232 1.55 16.89 7.90
CA VAL A 232 2.79 17.01 8.70
C VAL A 232 4.03 16.88 7.81
N THR A 233 4.09 15.85 6.96
CA THR A 233 5.26 15.60 6.11
C THR A 233 5.41 16.63 5.00
N ALA A 234 4.30 17.16 4.44
CA ALA A 234 4.35 18.23 3.45
C ALA A 234 4.85 19.55 4.07
N LYS A 235 4.41 19.88 5.30
CA LYS A 235 4.91 21.05 6.04
C LYS A 235 6.38 20.89 6.43
N TRP A 236 6.78 19.70 6.83
CA TRP A 236 8.18 19.39 7.11
C TRP A 236 9.05 19.55 5.84
N PHE A 237 8.61 19.03 4.69
CA PHE A 237 9.33 19.13 3.44
C PHE A 237 9.45 20.58 2.93
N GLN A 238 8.44 21.41 3.18
CA GLN A 238 8.46 22.83 2.81
C GLN A 238 9.58 23.60 3.51
N ARG A 239 10.01 23.16 4.70
CA ARG A 239 11.07 23.80 5.50
C ARG A 239 12.48 23.31 5.16
N GLN A 240 12.62 22.45 4.15
CA GLN A 240 13.94 21.98 3.71
C GLN A 240 14.64 23.09 2.94
N GLU A 241 15.87 23.37 3.33
CA GLU A 241 16.78 24.30 2.65
C GLU A 241 17.77 23.54 1.76
N VAL A 242 18.39 24.24 0.83
CA VAL A 242 19.49 23.69 0.01
C VAL A 242 20.72 23.56 0.92
N MET A 243 21.11 22.34 1.28
CA MET A 243 22.42 22.07 1.87
C MET A 243 23.48 21.83 0.78
#